data_90a9f3f96dc374e828b61ffd5d9d1b68
#
_entry.id   90a9f3f96dc374e828b61ffd5d9d1b68
#
_cell.length_a   1.000
_cell.length_b   1.000
_cell.length_c   1.000
_cell.angle_alpha   90.00
_cell.angle_beta   90.00
_cell.angle_gamma   90.00
#
_symmetry.space_group_name_H-M   'P 1'
#
loop_
_entity.id
_entity.type
_entity.pdbx_description
1 polymer ?
#
loop_
_entity_poly.entity_id
_entity_poly.type
_entity_poly.pdbx_seq_one_letter_code
_entity_poly.pdbx_strand_id
1 'polypeptide(L)'
;MKLLKKLSAITIIFCFVTETLAEEWNVSTWGKRRAFTEHIEKLAELVSAKTNGEFTMNISYGGLSKNRENLDGISIGAFEMAQFCAGYHPDKNRVVTVLELPFLGVENLEQEVAVSSAVYAHPAATKEMAQWNAKLLMTSPMPQYNLVGTGAPRDTLEAFNGMRVRATGGLGKAFKAAGAVPTSVTATEAYQAMESGVVDTVAFAQHAHLSFGTINQADWWTANLNPGTVNCPVVVNIDAYEGLSKKHKDALDGSIKEALDHYLDNYGKLLDKWDSVLAEKGVKKINISDDVINAFRAKAADPIRDAWIAEMEGQGLPGQELYDLVQATLAKAKAGN
;
A
#
# COMPACT_ATOMS: atom_id res chain seq x y z
N MET A 1 66.99 49.01 34.02
CA MET A 1 65.61 48.59 34.34
C MET A 1 64.94 48.17 33.06
N LYS A 2 64.82 46.86 32.75
CA LYS A 2 64.13 46.34 31.55
C LYS A 2 62.75 45.86 31.95
N LEU A 3 61.71 46.52 31.40
CA LEU A 3 60.33 46.14 31.57
C LEU A 3 60.00 44.99 30.54
N LEU A 4 59.75 43.79 31.04
CA LEU A 4 59.21 42.71 30.21
C LEU A 4 57.68 42.89 30.11
N LYS A 5 57.19 43.18 28.88
CA LYS A 5 55.77 43.12 28.56
C LYS A 5 55.40 41.63 28.33
N LYS A 6 54.54 41.06 29.20
CA LYS A 6 53.88 39.78 28.97
C LYS A 6 52.73 39.99 28.01
N LEU A 7 52.80 39.45 26.80
CA LEU A 7 51.68 39.28 25.88
C LEU A 7 50.92 38.00 26.29
N SER A 8 49.71 38.15 26.78
CA SER A 8 48.78 37.06 26.96
C SER A 8 48.05 36.80 25.61
N ALA A 9 48.30 35.65 24.98
CA ALA A 9 47.55 35.22 23.83
C ALA A 9 46.20 34.68 24.29
N ILE A 10 45.11 35.34 23.96
CA ILE A 10 43.75 34.85 24.13
C ILE A 10 43.44 33.98 22.92
N THR A 11 43.41 32.65 23.12
CA THR A 11 42.93 31.70 22.12
C THR A 11 41.41 31.71 22.11
N ILE A 12 40.80 32.35 21.11
CA ILE A 12 39.36 32.31 20.86
C ILE A 12 39.08 30.97 20.18
N ILE A 13 38.46 30.05 20.91
CA ILE A 13 37.91 28.80 20.39
C ILE A 13 36.61 29.19 19.67
N PHE A 14 36.62 29.23 18.35
CA PHE A 14 35.41 29.30 17.54
C PHE A 14 34.74 27.92 17.59
N CYS A 15 33.72 27.73 18.46
CA CYS A 15 32.80 26.63 18.34
C CYS A 15 31.95 26.91 17.08
N PHE A 16 32.22 26.21 15.99
CA PHE A 16 31.27 26.11 14.89
C PHE A 16 30.08 25.34 15.38
N VAL A 17 29.04 26.00 15.80
CA VAL A 17 27.71 25.44 15.92
C VAL A 17 27.25 25.23 14.48
N THR A 18 27.35 24.03 13.98
CA THR A 18 26.63 23.65 12.76
C THR A 18 25.15 23.70 13.12
N GLU A 19 24.47 24.77 12.74
CA GLU A 19 23.01 24.80 12.74
C GLU A 19 22.58 23.66 11.79
N THR A 20 22.14 22.55 12.36
CA THR A 20 21.40 21.56 11.61
C THR A 20 20.05 22.23 11.28
N LEU A 21 19.87 22.61 10.04
CA LEU A 21 18.58 23.05 9.54
C LEU A 21 17.57 21.93 9.83
N ALA A 22 16.47 22.31 10.48
CA ALA A 22 15.36 21.39 10.70
C ALA A 22 14.85 20.92 9.33
N GLU A 23 14.71 19.62 9.18
CA GLU A 23 14.16 18.98 7.98
C GLU A 23 12.65 18.80 8.17
N GLU A 24 11.86 19.23 7.22
CA GLU A 24 10.42 19.09 7.26
C GLU A 24 9.92 18.52 5.94
N TRP A 25 9.31 17.35 5.99
CA TRP A 25 8.72 16.70 4.82
C TRP A 25 7.20 16.80 4.81
N ASN A 26 6.64 17.06 3.65
CA ASN A 26 5.23 16.93 3.38
C ASN A 26 4.94 15.52 2.87
N VAL A 27 3.98 14.85 3.50
CA VAL A 27 3.61 13.47 3.18
C VAL A 27 2.21 13.46 2.60
N SER A 28 2.08 13.07 1.34
CA SER A 28 0.79 12.93 0.69
C SER A 28 0.22 11.54 0.90
N THR A 29 -0.89 11.47 1.63
CA THR A 29 -1.77 10.30 1.65
C THR A 29 -3.11 10.68 1.04
N TRP A 30 -3.89 9.71 0.60
CA TRP A 30 -5.21 9.94 0.03
C TRP A 30 -6.33 9.46 0.98
N GLY A 31 -7.47 10.11 0.88
CA GLY A 31 -8.64 9.79 1.70
C GLY A 31 -8.56 10.36 3.11
N LYS A 32 -8.93 9.58 4.12
CA LYS A 32 -9.00 9.99 5.53
C LYS A 32 -7.91 9.28 6.33
N ARG A 33 -7.60 9.81 7.53
CA ARG A 33 -6.87 9.05 8.56
C ARG A 33 -7.65 7.77 8.89
N ARG A 34 -6.96 6.64 8.93
CA ARG A 34 -7.56 5.31 9.12
C ARG A 34 -6.50 4.26 9.42
N ALA A 35 -6.90 3.02 9.72
CA ALA A 35 -5.96 1.93 9.99
C ALA A 35 -4.88 1.78 8.89
N PHE A 36 -5.21 2.07 7.64
CA PHE A 36 -4.30 2.02 6.50
C PHE A 36 -3.19 3.10 6.51
N THR A 37 -3.24 4.12 7.36
CA THR A 37 -2.23 5.19 7.44
C THR A 37 -1.36 5.09 8.69
N GLU A 38 -1.64 4.17 9.60
CA GLU A 38 -1.00 4.06 10.92
C GLU A 38 0.54 3.87 10.85
N HIS A 39 1.05 3.13 9.84
CA HIS A 39 2.51 2.96 9.68
C HIS A 39 3.21 4.27 9.28
N ILE A 40 2.56 5.11 8.50
CA ILE A 40 3.10 6.42 8.11
C ILE A 40 3.12 7.37 9.31
N GLU A 41 2.05 7.35 10.09
CA GLU A 41 1.92 8.16 11.30
C GLU A 41 2.96 7.73 12.36
N LYS A 42 3.13 6.42 12.53
CA LYS A 42 4.15 5.88 13.44
C LYS A 42 5.56 6.16 12.94
N LEU A 43 5.81 6.07 11.63
CA LEU A 43 7.10 6.43 11.05
C LEU A 43 7.44 7.90 11.36
N ALA A 44 6.49 8.83 11.15
CA ALA A 44 6.68 10.24 11.45
C ALA A 44 6.99 10.50 12.94
N GLU A 45 6.28 9.83 13.85
CA GLU A 45 6.53 9.88 15.29
C GLU A 45 7.94 9.43 15.63
N LEU A 46 8.35 8.25 15.13
CA LEU A 46 9.65 7.64 15.41
C LEU A 46 10.81 8.46 14.86
N VAL A 47 10.68 8.97 13.63
CA VAL A 47 11.70 9.81 13.00
C VAL A 47 11.90 11.10 13.79
N SER A 48 10.82 11.77 14.17
CA SER A 48 10.88 12.98 15.00
C SER A 48 11.54 12.69 16.35
N ALA A 49 11.16 11.59 17.01
CA ALA A 49 11.73 11.20 18.30
C ALA A 49 13.23 10.89 18.19
N LYS A 50 13.65 10.09 17.18
CA LYS A 50 15.07 9.69 16.97
C LYS A 50 15.96 10.86 16.56
N THR A 51 15.38 11.93 16.02
CA THR A 51 16.11 13.14 15.61
C THR A 51 15.96 14.31 16.56
N ASN A 52 15.28 14.13 17.71
CA ASN A 52 14.93 15.20 18.66
C ASN A 52 14.19 16.37 18.00
N GLY A 53 13.31 16.08 17.05
CA GLY A 53 12.51 17.06 16.31
C GLY A 53 13.26 17.77 15.16
N GLU A 54 14.52 17.41 14.88
CA GLU A 54 15.26 17.99 13.76
C GLU A 54 14.74 17.51 12.40
N PHE A 55 14.03 16.38 12.36
CA PHE A 55 13.35 15.88 11.15
C PHE A 55 11.88 15.56 11.49
N THR A 56 10.97 16.26 10.84
CA THR A 56 9.53 16.12 11.04
C THR A 56 8.79 15.83 9.72
N MET A 57 7.58 15.27 9.83
CA MET A 57 6.75 14.91 8.69
C MET A 57 5.33 15.43 8.88
N ASN A 58 4.87 16.27 7.96
CA ASN A 58 3.50 16.80 7.91
C ASN A 58 2.62 15.91 7.04
N ILE A 59 1.77 15.08 7.63
CA ILE A 59 0.93 14.14 6.91
C ILE A 59 -0.36 14.83 6.47
N SER A 60 -0.59 14.88 5.16
CA SER A 60 -1.81 15.40 4.55
C SER A 60 -2.72 14.26 4.08
N TYR A 61 -3.95 14.25 4.55
CA TYR A 61 -4.95 13.25 4.21
C TYR A 61 -5.84 13.73 3.06
N GLY A 62 -5.33 13.62 1.82
CA GLY A 62 -6.03 14.00 0.59
C GLY A 62 -5.96 15.49 0.23
N GLY A 63 -5.17 16.29 0.96
CA GLY A 63 -5.04 17.72 0.71
C GLY A 63 -3.96 18.09 -0.31
N LEU A 64 -2.95 17.25 -0.54
CA LEU A 64 -1.83 17.53 -1.43
C LEU A 64 -2.06 16.97 -2.85
N SER A 65 -2.66 15.79 -2.95
CA SER A 65 -2.92 15.16 -4.25
C SER A 65 -4.11 14.21 -4.19
N LYS A 66 -4.68 13.90 -5.35
CA LYS A 66 -5.73 12.88 -5.49
C LYS A 66 -5.09 11.49 -5.65
N ASN A 67 -5.93 10.45 -5.52
CA ASN A 67 -5.51 9.05 -5.60
C ASN A 67 -4.67 8.69 -6.84
N ARG A 68 -4.90 9.36 -7.99
CA ARG A 68 -4.21 9.10 -9.26
C ARG A 68 -3.08 10.10 -9.56
N GLU A 69 -2.73 10.96 -8.60
CA GLU A 69 -1.76 12.06 -8.78
C GLU A 69 -0.55 11.91 -7.85
N ASN A 70 -0.59 11.00 -6.86
CA ASN A 70 0.47 10.89 -5.84
C ASN A 70 1.85 10.63 -6.43
N LEU A 71 1.95 9.72 -7.41
CA LEU A 71 3.24 9.39 -8.03
C LEU A 71 3.75 10.54 -8.91
N ASP A 72 2.84 11.28 -9.57
CA ASP A 72 3.22 12.47 -10.33
C ASP A 72 3.76 13.57 -9.42
N GLY A 73 3.10 13.78 -8.26
CA GLY A 73 3.57 14.74 -7.27
C GLY A 73 4.97 14.40 -6.73
N ILE A 74 5.24 13.13 -6.44
CA ILE A 74 6.59 12.65 -6.08
C ILE A 74 7.58 12.93 -7.21
N SER A 75 7.21 12.60 -8.45
CA SER A 75 8.10 12.74 -9.59
C SER A 75 8.63 14.16 -9.79
N ILE A 76 7.80 15.17 -9.53
CA ILE A 76 8.15 16.59 -9.67
C ILE A 76 8.59 17.26 -8.36
N GLY A 77 8.68 16.51 -7.25
CA GLY A 77 9.07 17.04 -5.95
C GLY A 77 8.03 17.98 -5.32
N ALA A 78 6.73 17.80 -5.61
CA ALA A 78 5.67 18.60 -4.99
C ALA A 78 5.48 18.26 -3.49
N PHE A 79 5.93 17.13 -3.07
CA PHE A 79 6.04 16.64 -1.69
C PHE A 79 7.09 15.53 -1.63
N GLU A 80 7.69 15.34 -0.46
CA GLU A 80 8.85 14.48 -0.26
C GLU A 80 8.48 13.00 -0.13
N MET A 81 7.29 12.68 0.40
CA MET A 81 6.83 11.31 0.60
C MET A 81 5.37 11.16 0.21
N ALA A 82 4.99 10.00 -0.30
CA ALA A 82 3.60 9.69 -0.62
C ALA A 82 3.27 8.21 -0.45
N GLN A 83 1.99 7.94 -0.14
CA GLN A 83 1.37 6.63 -0.28
C GLN A 83 0.53 6.61 -1.56
N PHE A 84 0.76 5.64 -2.44
CA PHE A 84 -0.11 5.44 -3.60
C PHE A 84 -0.50 3.96 -3.74
N CYS A 85 -1.44 3.63 -4.61
CA CYS A 85 -1.77 2.23 -4.93
C CYS A 85 -1.46 1.94 -6.39
N ALA A 86 -0.75 0.85 -6.64
CA ALA A 86 -0.23 0.47 -7.96
C ALA A 86 -1.32 0.44 -9.03
N GLY A 87 -2.49 -0.11 -8.73
CA GLY A 87 -3.61 -0.19 -9.64
C GLY A 87 -4.21 1.16 -10.08
N TYR A 88 -3.78 2.29 -9.48
CA TYR A 88 -4.15 3.64 -9.95
C TYR A 88 -3.17 4.21 -10.96
N HIS A 89 -1.99 3.60 -11.11
CA HIS A 89 -0.90 4.04 -11.98
C HIS A 89 -0.34 2.88 -12.82
N PRO A 90 -1.17 2.07 -13.51
CA PRO A 90 -0.73 0.79 -14.10
C PRO A 90 0.39 0.94 -15.13
N ASP A 91 0.48 2.09 -15.79
CA ASP A 91 1.51 2.36 -16.81
C ASP A 91 2.85 2.82 -16.23
N LYS A 92 2.91 3.15 -14.93
CA LYS A 92 4.06 3.76 -14.27
C LYS A 92 4.80 2.84 -13.31
N ASN A 93 4.17 1.74 -12.90
CA ASN A 93 4.72 0.85 -11.86
C ASN A 93 4.36 -0.62 -12.15
N ARG A 94 4.64 -1.08 -13.35
CA ARG A 94 4.28 -2.41 -13.85
C ARG A 94 4.87 -3.54 -13.02
N VAL A 95 6.14 -3.37 -12.60
CA VAL A 95 6.88 -4.39 -11.85
C VAL A 95 6.17 -4.76 -10.55
N VAL A 96 5.74 -3.78 -9.76
CA VAL A 96 5.10 -4.05 -8.47
C VAL A 96 3.69 -4.63 -8.61
N THR A 97 3.09 -4.59 -9.82
CA THR A 97 1.78 -5.22 -10.07
C THR A 97 1.81 -6.75 -10.02
N VAL A 98 2.99 -7.40 -9.95
CA VAL A 98 3.10 -8.83 -9.62
C VAL A 98 2.39 -9.15 -8.30
N LEU A 99 2.41 -8.21 -7.34
CA LEU A 99 1.77 -8.33 -6.03
C LEU A 99 0.24 -8.21 -6.09
N GLU A 100 -0.32 -7.77 -7.21
CA GLU A 100 -1.77 -7.69 -7.45
C GLU A 100 -2.31 -8.88 -8.27
N LEU A 101 -1.46 -9.86 -8.61
CA LEU A 101 -1.92 -11.06 -9.29
C LEU A 101 -2.92 -11.84 -8.42
N PRO A 102 -4.03 -12.31 -8.98
CA PRO A 102 -5.04 -13.00 -8.19
C PRO A 102 -4.54 -14.37 -7.72
N PHE A 103 -4.99 -14.74 -6.53
CA PHE A 103 -4.72 -16.04 -5.90
C PHE A 103 -3.22 -16.36 -5.74
N LEU A 104 -2.39 -15.37 -5.43
CA LEU A 104 -0.95 -15.55 -5.16
C LEU A 104 -0.66 -16.50 -3.98
N GLY A 105 -1.64 -16.70 -3.09
CA GLY A 105 -1.50 -17.57 -1.92
C GLY A 105 -0.98 -16.87 -0.67
N VAL A 106 -0.96 -15.54 -0.65
CA VAL A 106 -0.74 -14.73 0.57
C VAL A 106 -1.94 -14.87 1.48
N GLU A 107 -1.73 -15.17 2.76
CA GLU A 107 -2.78 -15.49 3.73
C GLU A 107 -2.91 -14.48 4.87
N ASN A 108 -1.84 -13.77 5.19
CA ASN A 108 -1.79 -12.81 6.29
C ASN A 108 -0.93 -11.58 5.95
N LEU A 109 -0.96 -10.59 6.85
CA LEU A 109 -0.27 -9.32 6.64
C LEU A 109 1.25 -9.45 6.69
N GLU A 110 1.79 -10.36 7.50
CA GLU A 110 3.22 -10.62 7.61
C GLU A 110 3.78 -11.19 6.30
N GLN A 111 3.05 -12.10 5.67
CA GLN A 111 3.40 -12.62 4.34
C GLN A 111 3.33 -11.52 3.29
N GLU A 112 2.33 -10.61 3.37
CA GLU A 112 2.22 -9.45 2.47
C GLU A 112 3.41 -8.50 2.62
N VAL A 113 3.87 -8.25 3.86
CA VAL A 113 5.10 -7.48 4.13
C VAL A 113 6.31 -8.17 3.49
N ALA A 114 6.44 -9.48 3.67
CA ALA A 114 7.59 -10.22 3.17
C ALA A 114 7.68 -10.19 1.64
N VAL A 115 6.58 -10.50 0.92
CA VAL A 115 6.58 -10.52 -0.55
C VAL A 115 6.71 -9.12 -1.14
N SER A 116 6.06 -8.12 -0.56
CA SER A 116 6.17 -6.73 -1.00
C SER A 116 7.60 -6.22 -0.83
N SER A 117 8.22 -6.46 0.33
CA SER A 117 9.61 -6.03 0.60
C SER A 117 10.60 -6.68 -0.37
N ALA A 118 10.43 -7.97 -0.69
CA ALA A 118 11.27 -8.67 -1.66
C ALA A 118 11.15 -8.06 -3.07
N VAL A 119 9.92 -7.78 -3.53
CA VAL A 119 9.69 -7.16 -4.83
C VAL A 119 10.22 -5.73 -4.86
N TYR A 120 10.04 -4.94 -3.80
CA TYR A 120 10.53 -3.55 -3.74
C TYR A 120 12.06 -3.46 -3.77
N ALA A 121 12.74 -4.46 -3.21
CA ALA A 121 14.21 -4.57 -3.28
C ALA A 121 14.73 -5.08 -4.64
N HIS A 122 13.85 -5.55 -5.52
CA HIS A 122 14.28 -6.10 -6.81
C HIS A 122 14.79 -4.98 -7.73
N PRO A 123 15.93 -5.18 -8.45
CA PRO A 123 16.51 -4.15 -9.33
C PRO A 123 15.56 -3.59 -10.39
N ALA A 124 14.66 -4.42 -10.92
CA ALA A 124 13.66 -3.96 -11.89
C ALA A 124 12.66 -2.99 -11.27
N ALA A 125 12.22 -3.22 -10.01
CA ALA A 125 11.30 -2.32 -9.31
C ALA A 125 11.97 -0.97 -8.99
N THR A 126 13.20 -1.01 -8.46
CA THR A 126 13.97 0.22 -8.18
C THR A 126 14.25 1.02 -9.45
N LYS A 127 14.63 0.36 -10.55
CA LYS A 127 14.88 1.00 -11.85
C LYS A 127 13.61 1.64 -12.43
N GLU A 128 12.46 0.94 -12.36
CA GLU A 128 11.19 1.47 -12.85
C GLU A 128 10.76 2.70 -12.05
N MET A 129 10.81 2.62 -10.72
CA MET A 129 10.41 3.74 -9.86
C MET A 129 11.35 4.94 -9.93
N ALA A 130 12.65 4.71 -10.18
CA ALA A 130 13.61 5.79 -10.39
C ALA A 130 13.29 6.67 -11.62
N GLN A 131 12.57 6.14 -12.62
CA GLN A 131 12.10 6.94 -13.77
C GLN A 131 11.10 8.04 -13.35
N TRP A 132 10.47 7.84 -12.20
CA TRP A 132 9.51 8.78 -11.58
C TRP A 132 10.14 9.52 -10.40
N ASN A 133 11.47 9.56 -10.31
CA ASN A 133 12.20 10.15 -9.18
C ASN A 133 11.69 9.61 -7.81
N ALA A 134 11.25 8.37 -7.77
CA ALA A 134 10.64 7.72 -6.62
C ALA A 134 11.50 6.54 -6.13
N LYS A 135 11.71 6.47 -4.81
CA LYS A 135 12.31 5.33 -4.10
C LYS A 135 11.21 4.63 -3.29
N LEU A 136 11.04 3.33 -3.51
CA LEU A 136 10.17 2.50 -2.67
C LEU A 136 10.74 2.45 -1.24
N LEU A 137 9.96 2.86 -0.26
CA LEU A 137 10.40 2.92 1.14
C LEU A 137 9.86 1.75 1.97
N MET A 138 8.54 1.56 1.96
CA MET A 138 7.87 0.48 2.70
C MET A 138 6.54 0.13 2.04
N THR A 139 6.02 -1.04 2.38
CA THR A 139 4.67 -1.48 1.96
C THR A 139 3.59 -0.93 2.88
N SER A 140 2.35 -0.91 2.40
CA SER A 140 1.13 -0.76 3.20
C SER A 140 0.35 -2.08 3.07
N PRO A 141 0.67 -3.10 3.89
CA PRO A 141 0.10 -4.43 3.72
C PRO A 141 -1.41 -4.42 4.00
N MET A 142 -2.15 -5.16 3.21
CA MET A 142 -3.60 -5.29 3.34
C MET A 142 -4.01 -6.75 3.32
N PRO A 143 -5.07 -7.13 4.08
CA PRO A 143 -5.62 -8.47 3.99
C PRO A 143 -6.27 -8.70 2.63
N GLN A 144 -6.57 -9.95 2.36
CA GLN A 144 -7.29 -10.33 1.15
C GLN A 144 -8.62 -9.57 1.05
N TYR A 145 -8.91 -9.08 -0.15
CA TYR A 145 -10.14 -8.35 -0.42
C TYR A 145 -11.34 -9.30 -0.45
N ASN A 146 -12.45 -8.77 0.04
CA ASN A 146 -13.73 -9.43 -0.04
C ASN A 146 -14.80 -8.44 -0.52
N LEU A 147 -15.95 -8.97 -0.93
CA LEU A 147 -17.01 -8.15 -1.49
C LEU A 147 -18.00 -7.74 -0.40
N VAL A 148 -18.43 -6.48 -0.43
CA VAL A 148 -19.73 -6.08 0.06
C VAL A 148 -20.66 -5.86 -1.13
N GLY A 149 -21.94 -6.07 -0.95
CA GLY A 149 -22.93 -5.85 -2.02
C GLY A 149 -24.32 -5.62 -1.53
N THR A 150 -25.15 -5.11 -2.43
CA THR A 150 -26.59 -4.88 -2.24
C THR A 150 -27.41 -6.00 -2.85
N GLY A 151 -28.62 -6.20 -2.31
CA GLY A 151 -29.59 -7.18 -2.81
C GLY A 151 -29.19 -8.63 -2.53
N ALA A 152 -29.45 -9.54 -3.47
CA ALA A 152 -29.15 -10.95 -3.29
C ALA A 152 -27.64 -11.23 -3.24
N PRO A 153 -27.16 -12.10 -2.33
CA PRO A 153 -25.76 -12.50 -2.27
C PRO A 153 -25.26 -13.07 -3.59
N ARG A 154 -23.97 -12.81 -3.89
CA ARG A 154 -23.29 -13.37 -5.05
C ARG A 154 -22.41 -14.54 -4.59
N ASP A 155 -23.04 -15.67 -4.30
CA ASP A 155 -22.41 -16.83 -3.67
C ASP A 155 -22.17 -18.03 -4.61
N THR A 156 -22.49 -17.86 -5.90
CA THR A 156 -22.18 -18.83 -6.97
C THR A 156 -21.37 -18.18 -8.08
N LEU A 157 -20.66 -18.98 -8.89
CA LEU A 157 -19.88 -18.44 -10.02
C LEU A 157 -20.79 -17.81 -11.09
N GLU A 158 -21.99 -18.38 -11.31
CA GLU A 158 -23.00 -17.86 -12.23
C GLU A 158 -23.51 -16.49 -11.76
N ALA A 159 -23.60 -16.26 -10.46
CA ALA A 159 -24.03 -14.99 -9.89
C ALA A 159 -23.02 -13.85 -10.12
N PHE A 160 -21.78 -14.17 -10.48
CA PHE A 160 -20.78 -13.15 -10.90
C PHE A 160 -21.04 -12.67 -12.33
N ASN A 161 -21.77 -13.43 -13.15
CA ASN A 161 -22.03 -13.05 -14.52
C ASN A 161 -22.88 -11.76 -14.58
N GLY A 162 -22.32 -10.72 -15.21
CA GLY A 162 -22.95 -9.39 -15.29
C GLY A 162 -22.94 -8.59 -13.98
N MET A 163 -22.35 -9.09 -12.87
CA MET A 163 -22.19 -8.36 -11.61
C MET A 163 -21.33 -7.11 -11.83
N ARG A 164 -21.90 -5.94 -11.56
CA ARG A 164 -21.15 -4.68 -11.60
C ARG A 164 -20.35 -4.53 -10.32
N VAL A 165 -19.04 -4.61 -10.43
CA VAL A 165 -18.15 -4.63 -9.26
C VAL A 165 -17.12 -3.51 -9.32
N ARG A 166 -16.99 -2.76 -8.23
CA ARG A 166 -15.81 -1.91 -8.04
C ARG A 166 -14.62 -2.79 -7.71
N ALA A 167 -13.67 -2.88 -8.64
CA ALA A 167 -12.40 -3.57 -8.46
C ALA A 167 -11.33 -2.95 -9.34
N THR A 168 -10.08 -2.90 -8.88
CA THR A 168 -8.94 -2.30 -9.58
C THR A 168 -7.84 -3.33 -9.81
N GLY A 169 -6.88 -3.03 -10.69
CA GLY A 169 -5.69 -3.85 -10.89
C GLY A 169 -6.00 -5.30 -11.24
N GLY A 170 -5.25 -6.22 -10.64
CA GLY A 170 -5.42 -7.67 -10.83
C GLY A 170 -6.79 -8.20 -10.39
N LEU A 171 -7.38 -7.61 -9.34
CA LEU A 171 -8.74 -7.97 -8.90
C LEU A 171 -9.79 -7.65 -9.96
N GLY A 172 -9.68 -6.50 -10.65
CA GLY A 172 -10.57 -6.17 -11.78
C GLY A 172 -10.45 -7.20 -12.91
N LYS A 173 -9.22 -7.62 -13.24
CA LYS A 173 -8.97 -8.68 -14.22
C LYS A 173 -9.59 -10.02 -13.77
N ALA A 174 -9.46 -10.37 -12.48
CA ALA A 174 -10.01 -11.61 -11.93
C ALA A 174 -11.55 -11.65 -12.01
N PHE A 175 -12.24 -10.63 -11.54
CA PHE A 175 -13.70 -10.56 -11.62
C PHE A 175 -14.20 -10.56 -13.06
N LYS A 176 -13.48 -9.88 -13.98
CA LYS A 176 -13.80 -9.93 -15.41
C LYS A 176 -13.70 -11.35 -15.97
N ALA A 177 -12.67 -12.10 -15.61
CA ALA A 177 -12.51 -13.51 -16.02
C ALA A 177 -13.64 -14.41 -15.49
N ALA A 178 -14.26 -14.04 -14.37
CA ALA A 178 -15.42 -14.71 -13.80
C ALA A 178 -16.77 -14.25 -14.40
N GLY A 179 -16.76 -13.33 -15.38
CA GLY A 179 -17.95 -12.83 -16.05
C GLY A 179 -18.54 -11.55 -15.47
N ALA A 180 -17.92 -10.96 -14.44
CA ALA A 180 -18.35 -9.69 -13.87
C ALA A 180 -17.94 -8.49 -14.75
N VAL A 181 -18.53 -7.34 -14.47
CA VAL A 181 -18.27 -6.05 -15.12
C VAL A 181 -17.54 -5.14 -14.14
N PRO A 182 -16.20 -5.13 -14.12
CA PRO A 182 -15.44 -4.31 -13.18
C PRO A 182 -15.44 -2.84 -13.60
N THR A 183 -15.55 -1.96 -12.60
CA THR A 183 -15.40 -0.51 -12.73
C THR A 183 -14.27 -0.05 -11.82
N SER A 184 -13.24 0.59 -12.40
CA SER A 184 -12.05 1.04 -11.67
C SER A 184 -12.21 2.49 -11.20
N VAL A 185 -13.20 2.77 -10.33
CA VAL A 185 -13.27 4.04 -9.60
C VAL A 185 -12.33 3.99 -8.39
N THR A 186 -11.87 5.15 -7.94
CA THR A 186 -10.99 5.23 -6.77
C THR A 186 -11.72 4.85 -5.49
N ALA A 187 -10.98 4.56 -4.42
CA ALA A 187 -11.60 4.18 -3.14
C ALA A 187 -12.50 5.29 -2.57
N THR A 188 -12.13 6.55 -2.78
CA THR A 188 -12.90 7.72 -2.33
C THR A 188 -14.22 7.92 -3.09
N GLU A 189 -14.33 7.35 -4.29
CA GLU A 189 -15.53 7.42 -5.14
C GLU A 189 -16.45 6.19 -4.97
N ALA A 190 -15.98 5.14 -4.29
CA ALA A 190 -16.68 3.86 -4.21
C ALA A 190 -18.07 3.95 -3.56
N TYR A 191 -18.23 4.79 -2.53
CA TYR A 191 -19.51 5.02 -1.88
C TYR A 191 -20.53 5.58 -2.88
N GLN A 192 -20.16 6.65 -3.58
CA GLN A 192 -21.03 7.30 -4.55
C GLN A 192 -21.35 6.38 -5.75
N ALA A 193 -20.36 5.57 -6.18
CA ALA A 193 -20.57 4.61 -7.26
C ALA A 193 -21.58 3.51 -6.88
N MET A 194 -21.58 3.09 -5.61
CA MET A 194 -22.54 2.12 -5.08
C MET A 194 -23.92 2.76 -4.88
N GLU A 195 -23.97 3.96 -4.30
CA GLU A 195 -25.21 4.71 -4.05
C GLU A 195 -25.95 5.05 -5.36
N SER A 196 -25.22 5.46 -6.42
CA SER A 196 -25.80 5.77 -7.72
C SER A 196 -26.10 4.54 -8.59
N GLY A 197 -25.77 3.33 -8.11
CA GLY A 197 -25.96 2.09 -8.85
C GLY A 197 -25.03 1.92 -10.05
N VAL A 198 -23.90 2.63 -10.10
CA VAL A 198 -22.83 2.36 -11.08
C VAL A 198 -22.23 0.98 -10.82
N VAL A 199 -22.13 0.57 -9.54
CA VAL A 199 -21.73 -0.76 -9.12
C VAL A 199 -22.71 -1.32 -8.10
N ASP A 200 -22.89 -2.63 -8.10
CA ASP A 200 -23.71 -3.36 -7.12
C ASP A 200 -22.87 -3.88 -5.95
N THR A 201 -21.58 -4.05 -6.20
CA THR A 201 -20.63 -4.64 -5.27
C THR A 201 -19.31 -3.86 -5.25
N VAL A 202 -18.63 -3.92 -4.11
CA VAL A 202 -17.32 -3.27 -3.93
C VAL A 202 -16.35 -4.28 -3.33
N ALA A 203 -15.20 -4.48 -3.99
CA ALA A 203 -14.09 -5.24 -3.48
C ALA A 203 -13.14 -4.33 -2.69
N PHE A 204 -13.01 -4.57 -1.38
CA PHE A 204 -12.11 -3.86 -0.48
C PHE A 204 -11.58 -4.75 0.64
N ALA A 205 -10.51 -4.28 1.28
CA ALA A 205 -10.16 -4.69 2.63
C ALA A 205 -11.12 -4.03 3.66
N GLN A 206 -11.24 -4.60 4.84
CA GLN A 206 -12.20 -4.20 5.88
C GLN A 206 -12.11 -2.72 6.25
N HIS A 207 -10.88 -2.19 6.46
CA HIS A 207 -10.68 -0.78 6.80
C HIS A 207 -11.29 0.19 5.78
N ALA A 208 -11.27 -0.19 4.49
CA ALA A 208 -11.79 0.66 3.43
C ALA A 208 -13.32 0.67 3.39
N HIS A 209 -13.96 -0.48 3.65
CA HIS A 209 -15.42 -0.54 3.81
C HIS A 209 -15.91 0.37 4.93
N LEU A 210 -15.17 0.44 6.06
CA LEU A 210 -15.47 1.36 7.17
C LEU A 210 -15.21 2.83 6.79
N SER A 211 -14.00 3.10 6.29
CA SER A 211 -13.54 4.48 6.10
C SER A 211 -14.26 5.20 4.98
N PHE A 212 -14.64 4.48 3.93
CA PHE A 212 -15.38 5.03 2.79
C PHE A 212 -16.89 4.76 2.86
N GLY A 213 -17.35 4.09 3.91
CA GLY A 213 -18.77 3.94 4.22
C GLY A 213 -19.53 2.94 3.36
N THR A 214 -18.88 2.18 2.49
CA THR A 214 -19.56 1.21 1.61
C THR A 214 -20.27 0.12 2.41
N ILE A 215 -19.81 -0.19 3.63
CA ILE A 215 -20.47 -1.12 4.55
C ILE A 215 -21.87 -0.65 4.97
N ASN A 216 -22.12 0.67 4.97
CA ASN A 216 -23.43 1.21 5.39
C ASN A 216 -24.53 1.04 4.32
N GLN A 217 -24.15 0.67 3.09
CA GLN A 217 -25.06 0.38 1.99
C GLN A 217 -25.18 -1.12 1.72
N ALA A 218 -24.39 -1.95 2.42
CA ALA A 218 -24.26 -3.35 2.14
C ALA A 218 -25.33 -4.19 2.84
N ASP A 219 -25.92 -5.16 2.13
CA ASP A 219 -26.76 -6.20 2.70
C ASP A 219 -25.94 -7.43 3.10
N TRP A 220 -24.80 -7.66 2.46
CA TRP A 220 -23.95 -8.83 2.67
C TRP A 220 -22.47 -8.55 2.44
N TRP A 221 -21.62 -9.42 3.01
CA TRP A 221 -20.17 -9.44 2.85
C TRP A 221 -19.66 -10.87 2.68
N THR A 222 -18.77 -11.11 1.67
CA THR A 222 -18.13 -12.42 1.49
C THR A 222 -16.97 -12.56 2.48
N ALA A 223 -16.92 -13.68 3.20
CA ALA A 223 -15.94 -13.86 4.27
C ALA A 223 -14.63 -14.51 3.81
N ASN A 224 -14.66 -15.28 2.73
CA ASN A 224 -13.60 -16.19 2.34
C ASN A 224 -13.33 -16.26 0.84
N LEU A 225 -13.79 -15.28 0.07
CA LEU A 225 -13.56 -15.27 -1.38
C LEU A 225 -12.06 -15.09 -1.69
N ASN A 226 -11.41 -14.16 -1.01
CA ASN A 226 -9.96 -13.95 -0.96
C ASN A 226 -9.22 -14.03 -2.32
N PRO A 227 -9.66 -13.34 -3.36
CA PRO A 227 -9.04 -13.45 -4.69
C PRO A 227 -7.69 -12.75 -4.78
N GLY A 228 -7.33 -11.91 -3.81
CA GLY A 228 -6.11 -11.11 -3.79
C GLY A 228 -6.29 -9.80 -3.05
N THR A 229 -5.29 -8.96 -3.17
CA THR A 229 -5.28 -7.60 -2.61
C THR A 229 -4.79 -6.60 -3.66
N VAL A 230 -4.72 -5.31 -3.33
CA VAL A 230 -4.00 -4.31 -4.12
C VAL A 230 -2.71 -3.94 -3.42
N ASN A 231 -1.66 -3.62 -4.17
CA ASN A 231 -0.40 -3.20 -3.61
C ASN A 231 -0.34 -1.67 -3.53
N CYS A 232 -0.04 -1.15 -2.34
CA CYS A 232 0.05 0.28 -2.09
C CYS A 232 1.38 0.63 -1.41
N PRO A 233 2.43 0.94 -2.18
CA PRO A 233 3.71 1.35 -1.63
C PRO A 233 3.66 2.74 -1.02
N VAL A 234 4.54 2.96 -0.04
CA VAL A 234 5.00 4.28 0.39
C VAL A 234 6.31 4.56 -0.32
N VAL A 235 6.39 5.71 -0.97
CA VAL A 235 7.56 6.16 -1.71
C VAL A 235 8.06 7.50 -1.21
N VAL A 236 9.34 7.75 -1.42
CA VAL A 236 9.97 9.05 -1.20
C VAL A 236 10.55 9.58 -2.50
N ASN A 237 10.55 10.89 -2.68
CA ASN A 237 11.27 11.55 -3.75
C ASN A 237 12.77 11.27 -3.58
N ILE A 238 13.47 10.85 -4.65
CA ILE A 238 14.88 10.46 -4.58
C ILE A 238 15.75 11.65 -4.18
N ASP A 239 15.53 12.84 -4.76
CA ASP A 239 16.35 14.01 -4.48
C ASP A 239 16.17 14.45 -3.01
N ALA A 240 14.95 14.43 -2.49
CA ALA A 240 14.67 14.70 -1.09
C ALA A 240 15.36 13.69 -0.17
N TYR A 241 15.27 12.39 -0.49
CA TYR A 241 15.95 11.35 0.28
C TYR A 241 17.46 11.50 0.25
N GLU A 242 18.06 11.74 -0.93
CA GLU A 242 19.51 11.91 -1.06
C GLU A 242 20.00 13.19 -0.38
N GLY A 243 19.17 14.23 -0.31
CA GLY A 243 19.45 15.48 0.42
C GLY A 243 19.52 15.32 1.94
N LEU A 244 18.92 14.27 2.51
CA LEU A 244 18.96 14.02 3.94
C LEU A 244 20.39 13.82 4.48
N SER A 245 20.64 14.35 5.66
CA SER A 245 21.85 14.02 6.44
C SER A 245 21.90 12.52 6.74
N LYS A 246 23.10 11.98 6.99
CA LYS A 246 23.23 10.58 7.42
C LYS A 246 22.38 10.26 8.66
N LYS A 247 22.33 11.17 9.63
CA LYS A 247 21.51 11.04 10.84
C LYS A 247 20.02 10.89 10.49
N HIS A 248 19.51 11.69 9.56
CA HIS A 248 18.12 11.66 9.14
C HIS A 248 17.79 10.41 8.31
N LYS A 249 18.69 9.98 7.41
CA LYS A 249 18.56 8.70 6.66
C LYS A 249 18.51 7.51 7.62
N ASP A 250 19.45 7.45 8.58
CA ASP A 250 19.50 6.37 9.57
C ASP A 250 18.23 6.36 10.45
N ALA A 251 17.69 7.52 10.82
CA ALA A 251 16.45 7.62 11.58
C ALA A 251 15.24 7.16 10.76
N LEU A 252 15.14 7.55 9.49
CA LEU A 252 14.07 7.16 8.59
C LEU A 252 14.09 5.65 8.34
N ASP A 253 15.18 5.13 7.80
CA ASP A 253 15.32 3.71 7.43
C ASP A 253 15.25 2.79 8.65
N GLY A 254 15.88 3.20 9.76
CA GLY A 254 15.86 2.45 11.02
C GLY A 254 14.53 2.48 11.78
N SER A 255 13.52 3.20 11.29
CA SER A 255 12.18 3.26 11.88
C SER A 255 11.12 2.45 11.12
N ILE A 256 11.44 2.00 9.89
CA ILE A 256 10.49 1.31 9.01
C ILE A 256 9.93 0.06 9.68
N LYS A 257 10.82 -0.79 10.22
CA LYS A 257 10.36 -2.05 10.84
C LYS A 257 9.40 -1.80 12.01
N GLU A 258 9.75 -0.89 12.92
CA GLU A 258 8.91 -0.58 14.09
C GLU A 258 7.57 0.05 13.67
N ALA A 259 7.56 0.87 12.62
CA ALA A 259 6.35 1.43 12.05
C ALA A 259 5.44 0.36 11.44
N LEU A 260 6.01 -0.63 10.74
CA LEU A 260 5.26 -1.77 10.21
C LEU A 260 4.76 -2.71 11.31
N ASP A 261 5.56 -3.01 12.33
CA ASP A 261 5.14 -3.84 13.47
C ASP A 261 3.92 -3.19 14.18
N HIS A 262 3.97 -1.88 14.40
CA HIS A 262 2.84 -1.11 14.95
C HIS A 262 1.59 -1.20 14.06
N TYR A 263 1.77 -1.11 12.75
CA TYR A 263 0.68 -1.23 11.79
C TYR A 263 0.02 -2.61 11.85
N LEU A 264 0.82 -3.68 11.83
CA LEU A 264 0.34 -5.06 11.88
C LEU A 264 -0.51 -5.30 13.13
N ASP A 265 -0.04 -4.86 14.31
CA ASP A 265 -0.77 -4.96 15.57
C ASP A 265 -2.10 -4.21 15.54
N ASN A 266 -2.10 -2.96 15.07
CA ASN A 266 -3.32 -2.15 15.00
C ASN A 266 -4.32 -2.66 13.97
N TYR A 267 -3.81 -3.13 12.82
CA TYR A 267 -4.70 -3.69 11.80
C TYR A 267 -5.29 -5.03 12.25
N GLY A 268 -4.51 -5.87 12.94
CA GLY A 268 -5.00 -7.10 13.58
C GLY A 268 -6.18 -6.84 14.49
N LYS A 269 -6.10 -5.84 15.36
CA LYS A 269 -7.20 -5.44 16.26
C LYS A 269 -8.48 -5.01 15.50
N LEU A 270 -8.34 -4.47 14.30
CA LEU A 270 -9.48 -4.16 13.44
C LEU A 270 -10.09 -5.42 12.87
N LEU A 271 -9.27 -6.37 12.42
CA LEU A 271 -9.73 -7.64 11.89
C LEU A 271 -10.50 -8.45 12.96
N ASP A 272 -9.99 -8.48 14.18
CA ASP A 272 -10.63 -9.17 15.32
C ASP A 272 -12.04 -8.64 15.64
N LYS A 273 -12.28 -7.35 15.35
CA LYS A 273 -13.58 -6.69 15.58
C LYS A 273 -14.53 -6.77 14.40
N TRP A 274 -14.10 -7.31 13.27
CA TRP A 274 -14.85 -7.22 12.02
C TRP A 274 -16.25 -7.89 12.09
N ASP A 275 -16.34 -9.07 12.68
CA ASP A 275 -17.63 -9.76 12.84
C ASP A 275 -18.62 -8.97 13.71
N SER A 276 -18.12 -8.26 14.73
CA SER A 276 -18.94 -7.34 15.54
C SER A 276 -19.44 -6.15 14.72
N VAL A 277 -18.58 -5.62 13.83
CA VAL A 277 -18.96 -4.53 12.91
C VAL A 277 -20.06 -4.98 11.95
N LEU A 278 -19.96 -6.18 11.38
CA LEU A 278 -20.99 -6.74 10.49
C LEU A 278 -22.33 -6.87 11.22
N ALA A 279 -22.31 -7.40 12.45
CA ALA A 279 -23.50 -7.57 13.27
C ALA A 279 -24.14 -6.22 13.62
N GLU A 280 -23.36 -5.23 14.03
CA GLU A 280 -23.83 -3.86 14.33
C GLU A 280 -24.48 -3.19 13.11
N LYS A 281 -23.91 -3.41 11.91
CA LYS A 281 -24.42 -2.84 10.66
C LYS A 281 -25.56 -3.67 10.04
N GLY A 282 -25.88 -4.84 10.58
CA GLY A 282 -26.88 -5.73 10.01
C GLY A 282 -26.46 -6.39 8.69
N VAL A 283 -25.15 -6.44 8.41
CA VAL A 283 -24.61 -7.00 7.17
C VAL A 283 -24.43 -8.50 7.29
N LYS A 284 -25.04 -9.27 6.39
CA LYS A 284 -24.98 -10.73 6.40
C LYS A 284 -23.61 -11.23 5.96
N LYS A 285 -22.95 -12.03 6.81
CA LYS A 285 -21.71 -12.74 6.47
C LYS A 285 -22.02 -13.93 5.55
N ILE A 286 -21.40 -14.00 4.38
CA ILE A 286 -21.58 -15.06 3.39
C ILE A 286 -20.27 -15.84 3.27
N ASN A 287 -20.36 -17.16 3.44
CA ASN A 287 -19.26 -18.07 3.13
C ASN A 287 -19.49 -18.66 1.74
N ILE A 288 -18.52 -18.45 0.86
CA ILE A 288 -18.50 -19.01 -0.48
C ILE A 288 -17.99 -20.46 -0.38
N SER A 289 -18.62 -21.39 -1.10
CA SER A 289 -18.19 -22.79 -1.10
C SER A 289 -16.83 -22.95 -1.79
N ASP A 290 -16.06 -23.95 -1.37
CA ASP A 290 -14.76 -24.26 -1.97
C ASP A 290 -14.87 -24.55 -3.46
N ASP A 291 -15.96 -25.18 -3.92
CA ASP A 291 -16.20 -25.44 -5.35
C ASP A 291 -16.27 -24.14 -6.15
N VAL A 292 -16.98 -23.13 -5.64
CA VAL A 292 -17.09 -21.80 -6.29
C VAL A 292 -15.76 -21.09 -6.26
N ILE A 293 -15.03 -21.11 -5.14
CA ILE A 293 -13.69 -20.51 -5.02
C ILE A 293 -12.72 -21.16 -6.00
N ASN A 294 -12.72 -22.51 -6.08
CA ASN A 294 -11.86 -23.26 -6.97
C ASN A 294 -12.21 -22.99 -8.44
N ALA A 295 -13.48 -22.92 -8.78
CA ALA A 295 -13.93 -22.57 -10.13
C ALA A 295 -13.56 -21.13 -10.51
N PHE A 296 -13.62 -20.19 -9.57
CA PHE A 296 -13.16 -18.81 -9.77
C PHE A 296 -11.63 -18.78 -9.95
N ARG A 297 -10.88 -19.46 -9.09
CA ARG A 297 -9.42 -19.60 -9.18
C ARG A 297 -8.99 -20.15 -10.52
N ALA A 298 -9.63 -21.22 -11.01
CA ALA A 298 -9.33 -21.83 -12.31
C ALA A 298 -9.49 -20.85 -13.49
N LYS A 299 -10.44 -19.90 -13.40
CA LYS A 299 -10.64 -18.87 -14.42
C LYS A 299 -9.65 -17.70 -14.33
N ALA A 300 -9.19 -17.39 -13.12
CA ALA A 300 -8.50 -16.13 -12.86
C ALA A 300 -7.02 -16.31 -12.53
N ALA A 301 -6.59 -17.35 -11.81
CA ALA A 301 -5.23 -17.45 -11.30
C ALA A 301 -4.20 -17.60 -12.44
N ASP A 302 -4.10 -18.80 -12.99
CA ASP A 302 -3.09 -19.11 -14.00
C ASP A 302 -3.25 -18.29 -15.29
N PRO A 303 -4.46 -18.10 -15.85
CA PRO A 303 -4.60 -17.34 -17.09
C PRO A 303 -4.16 -15.88 -16.94
N ILE A 304 -4.43 -15.25 -15.79
CA ILE A 304 -4.05 -13.85 -15.59
C ILE A 304 -2.56 -13.73 -15.27
N ARG A 305 -2.00 -14.67 -14.47
CA ARG A 305 -0.55 -14.78 -14.24
C ARG A 305 0.22 -14.91 -15.55
N ASP A 306 -0.17 -15.88 -16.38
CA ASP A 306 0.55 -16.18 -17.62
C ASP A 306 0.46 -15.00 -18.61
N ALA A 307 -0.71 -14.36 -18.70
CA ALA A 307 -0.87 -13.15 -19.50
C ALA A 307 -0.02 -11.99 -18.97
N TRP A 308 0.09 -11.84 -17.65
CA TRP A 308 0.92 -10.80 -17.03
C TRP A 308 2.40 -11.05 -17.28
N ILE A 309 2.87 -12.29 -17.10
CA ILE A 309 4.27 -12.68 -17.40
C ILE A 309 4.59 -12.37 -18.86
N ALA A 310 3.76 -12.82 -19.79
CA ALA A 310 3.97 -12.57 -21.22
C ALA A 310 3.98 -11.09 -21.57
N GLU A 311 3.11 -10.28 -20.93
CA GLU A 311 3.09 -8.82 -21.08
C GLU A 311 4.38 -8.18 -20.59
N MET A 312 4.87 -8.57 -19.40
CA MET A 312 6.11 -8.04 -18.82
C MET A 312 7.33 -8.42 -19.68
N GLU A 313 7.47 -9.66 -20.07
CA GLU A 313 8.57 -10.15 -20.90
C GLU A 313 8.55 -9.51 -22.29
N GLY A 314 7.37 -9.31 -22.88
CA GLY A 314 7.21 -8.58 -24.14
C GLY A 314 7.66 -7.12 -24.08
N GLN A 315 7.77 -6.55 -22.88
CA GLN A 315 8.29 -5.20 -22.61
C GLN A 315 9.75 -5.21 -22.11
N GLY A 316 10.41 -6.37 -22.07
CA GLY A 316 11.78 -6.52 -21.58
C GLY A 316 11.90 -6.43 -20.06
N LEU A 317 10.79 -6.64 -19.31
CA LEU A 317 10.76 -6.73 -17.87
C LEU A 317 10.78 -8.20 -17.41
N PRO A 318 11.39 -8.52 -16.26
CA PRO A 318 11.61 -9.91 -15.83
C PRO A 318 10.34 -10.51 -15.18
N GLY A 319 9.28 -10.75 -15.97
CA GLY A 319 7.97 -11.19 -15.49
C GLY A 319 8.03 -12.51 -14.72
N GLN A 320 8.62 -13.54 -15.29
CA GLN A 320 8.74 -14.85 -14.64
C GLN A 320 9.61 -14.78 -13.38
N GLU A 321 10.75 -14.09 -13.43
CA GLU A 321 11.66 -13.93 -12.28
C GLU A 321 10.95 -13.26 -11.08
N LEU A 322 10.14 -12.23 -11.34
CA LEU A 322 9.37 -11.53 -10.31
C LEU A 322 8.30 -12.43 -9.69
N TYR A 323 7.59 -13.21 -10.50
CA TYR A 323 6.62 -14.17 -10.00
C TYR A 323 7.29 -15.25 -9.14
N ASP A 324 8.41 -15.82 -9.62
CA ASP A 324 9.18 -16.82 -8.88
C ASP A 324 9.74 -16.27 -7.56
N LEU A 325 10.18 -15.00 -7.54
CA LEU A 325 10.60 -14.30 -6.32
C LEU A 325 9.47 -14.24 -5.30
N VAL A 326 8.26 -13.88 -5.73
CA VAL A 326 7.08 -13.82 -4.85
C VAL A 326 6.79 -15.21 -4.29
N GLN A 327 6.75 -16.26 -5.13
CA GLN A 327 6.45 -17.62 -4.68
C GLN A 327 7.53 -18.18 -3.75
N ALA A 328 8.80 -17.96 -4.04
CA ALA A 328 9.91 -18.38 -3.18
C ALA A 328 9.91 -17.67 -1.83
N THR A 329 9.60 -16.35 -1.82
CA THR A 329 9.48 -15.57 -0.58
C THR A 329 8.31 -16.04 0.26
N LEU A 330 7.17 -16.29 -0.38
CA LEU A 330 5.97 -16.79 0.30
C LEU A 330 6.20 -18.18 0.91
N ALA A 331 6.87 -19.09 0.19
CA ALA A 331 7.22 -20.40 0.70
C ALA A 331 8.12 -20.32 1.95
N LYS A 332 9.09 -19.40 1.96
CA LYS A 332 9.94 -19.14 3.14
C LYS A 332 9.14 -18.58 4.31
N ALA A 333 8.24 -17.61 4.06
CA ALA A 333 7.41 -17.01 5.10
C ALA A 333 6.47 -18.05 5.74
N LYS A 334 5.92 -18.98 4.95
CA LYS A 334 5.07 -20.09 5.45
C LYS A 334 5.85 -21.14 6.23
N ALA A 335 7.12 -21.38 5.91
CA ALA A 335 7.97 -22.37 6.61
C ALA A 335 8.56 -21.82 7.92
N GLY A 336 8.59 -20.51 8.11
CA GLY A 336 9.11 -19.85 9.31
C GLY A 336 8.07 -19.58 10.40
N ASN A 337 6.82 -19.89 10.12
CA ASN A 337 5.69 -19.89 11.04
C ASN A 337 5.37 -21.35 11.41
#